data_f82e4a4bf96a8c2b5996d4778545cd26
#
_entry.id   f82e4a4bf96a8c2b5996d4778545cd26
#
_cell.length_a   1.000
_cell.length_b   1.000
_cell.length_c   1.000
_cell.angle_alpha   90.00
_cell.angle_beta   90.00
_cell.angle_gamma   90.00
#
_symmetry.space_group_name_H-M   'P 1'
#
loop_
_entity.id
_entity.type
_entity.pdbx_description
1 polymer ?
#
loop_
_entity_poly.entity_id
_entity_poly.type
_entity_poly.pdbx_seq_one_letter_code
_entity_poly.pdbx_strand_id
1 'polypeptide(L)'
;MTATLNDQTGGKKRPESTAEAKAAVELVRAAKEQGLSLTGPDGLLKQLTKTVLETALNEEMTEHLGYDKHDQAGVGSGNIRNGTRSKTVVTDGNGPVQIDVPRDRAGTFEPQIVGKRQRRLSGVDEVVLSLYAKGLTTGEISAHFAEIYGASVSKETISRITDKVLEEMADWSHRPLDEIYAAVFIDAIVVKVRDGQVANRPFYAAIGVTLDGDKDILGLWAGTGGEGAKFWMSVLTDLRNRGVKDVFFLVCDGLKGLPEVVTNVWPQTVVQTCVIHLIRNTFRLTSRTYWDEIKRDVKPIYTAVNAAAARAAFDDLADKWRGRYPAVIRLWDNAWAEFIPFLDYDLEIRKVICSTNAIESLNARYRRAVKARGHFPNEQAALKCLYLVTRSLDPTGAGRTRWTMRWKPALNAFAITFSDRFPTAETY
;
A
#
# COMPACT_ATOMS: atom_id res chain seq x y z
N MET A 1 3.02 -11.22 -67.26
CA MET A 1 2.25 -10.09 -66.81
C MET A 1 2.69 -9.83 -65.37
N THR A 2 3.57 -8.86 -65.20
CA THR A 2 4.23 -8.45 -63.94
C THR A 2 3.40 -7.33 -63.31
N ALA A 3 2.89 -7.52 -62.12
CA ALA A 3 2.20 -6.51 -61.36
C ALA A 3 3.17 -5.97 -60.28
N THR A 4 3.51 -4.71 -60.44
CA THR A 4 4.34 -3.88 -59.54
C THR A 4 3.56 -3.53 -58.28
N LEU A 5 4.07 -3.86 -57.12
CA LEU A 5 3.61 -3.39 -55.82
C LEU A 5 4.21 -1.99 -55.56
N ASN A 6 3.32 -1.07 -55.35
CA ASN A 6 3.64 0.34 -55.04
C ASN A 6 3.86 0.44 -53.51
N ASP A 7 5.08 0.75 -53.11
CA ASP A 7 5.51 0.96 -51.75
C ASP A 7 5.23 2.41 -51.35
N GLN A 8 4.17 2.65 -50.54
CA GLN A 8 3.91 3.94 -49.90
C GLN A 8 4.45 3.95 -48.48
N THR A 9 5.70 4.33 -48.34
CA THR A 9 6.28 4.70 -47.04
C THR A 9 5.76 6.07 -46.62
N GLY A 10 4.69 6.08 -45.80
CA GLY A 10 4.20 7.26 -45.10
C GLY A 10 5.17 7.69 -44.02
N GLY A 11 5.98 8.70 -44.32
CA GLY A 11 6.87 9.36 -43.36
C GLY A 11 6.07 9.97 -42.20
N LYS A 12 6.20 9.41 -40.97
CA LYS A 12 5.71 10.03 -39.72
C LYS A 12 6.46 11.37 -39.57
N LYS A 13 5.78 12.50 -39.76
CA LYS A 13 6.26 13.82 -39.34
C LYS A 13 6.59 13.77 -37.86
N ARG A 14 7.86 14.03 -37.50
CA ARG A 14 8.24 14.30 -36.11
C ARG A 14 7.38 15.45 -35.60
N PRO A 15 6.77 15.36 -34.39
CA PRO A 15 6.07 16.50 -33.80
C PRO A 15 7.05 17.64 -33.65
N GLU A 16 6.65 18.86 -34.05
CA GLU A 16 7.41 20.07 -33.83
C GLU A 16 7.74 20.21 -32.35
N SER A 17 9.02 20.42 -32.04
CA SER A 17 9.44 20.62 -30.66
C SER A 17 8.80 21.88 -30.10
N THR A 18 8.11 21.79 -28.97
CA THR A 18 7.53 22.95 -28.28
C THR A 18 8.61 23.98 -27.92
N ALA A 19 8.22 25.24 -27.71
CA ALA A 19 9.15 26.31 -27.30
C ALA A 19 9.94 25.90 -26.03
N GLU A 20 9.28 25.20 -25.11
CA GLU A 20 9.87 24.67 -23.88
C GLU A 20 10.95 23.61 -24.17
N ALA A 21 10.71 22.70 -25.11
CA ALA A 21 11.69 21.68 -25.51
C ALA A 21 12.94 22.32 -26.18
N LYS A 22 12.78 23.37 -26.95
CA LYS A 22 13.90 24.10 -27.54
C LYS A 22 14.72 24.83 -26.49
N ALA A 23 14.07 25.52 -25.54
CA ALA A 23 14.73 26.18 -24.40
C ALA A 23 15.49 25.19 -23.52
N ALA A 24 14.90 24.02 -23.27
CA ALA A 24 15.56 22.96 -22.48
C ALA A 24 16.82 22.42 -23.16
N VAL A 25 16.80 22.24 -24.48
CA VAL A 25 17.99 21.81 -25.28
C VAL A 25 19.11 22.82 -25.19
N GLU A 26 18.79 24.12 -25.33
CA GLU A 26 19.77 25.19 -25.23
C GLU A 26 20.41 25.29 -23.85
N LEU A 27 19.59 25.17 -22.79
CA LEU A 27 20.08 25.16 -21.39
C LEU A 27 21.01 23.99 -21.11
N VAL A 28 20.64 22.79 -21.56
CA VAL A 28 21.50 21.60 -21.39
C VAL A 28 22.79 21.72 -22.16
N ARG A 29 22.76 22.33 -23.34
CA ARG A 29 23.97 22.59 -24.18
C ARG A 29 24.89 23.59 -23.50
N ALA A 30 24.38 24.72 -23.02
CA ALA A 30 25.13 25.72 -22.30
C ALA A 30 25.77 25.18 -21.02
N ALA A 31 25.04 24.33 -20.30
CA ALA A 31 25.58 23.68 -19.09
C ALA A 31 26.73 22.72 -19.41
N LYS A 32 26.63 21.94 -20.50
CA LYS A 32 27.72 21.07 -20.96
C LYS A 32 28.97 21.85 -21.35
N GLU A 33 28.80 22.97 -22.04
CA GLU A 33 29.89 23.86 -22.44
C GLU A 33 30.62 24.48 -21.21
N GLN A 34 29.87 24.72 -20.12
CA GLN A 34 30.40 25.25 -18.87
C GLN A 34 30.90 24.15 -17.90
N GLY A 35 30.82 22.87 -18.29
CA GLY A 35 31.23 21.75 -17.44
C GLY A 35 30.34 21.52 -16.22
N LEU A 36 29.11 22.07 -16.20
CA LEU A 36 28.18 21.92 -15.10
C LEU A 36 27.53 20.54 -15.12
N SER A 37 27.44 19.91 -13.94
CA SER A 37 26.64 18.69 -13.75
C SER A 37 25.16 19.00 -13.91
N LEU A 38 24.37 18.05 -14.41
CA LEU A 38 22.91 18.19 -14.51
C LEU A 38 22.25 18.23 -13.14
N THR A 39 22.76 17.41 -12.21
CA THR A 39 22.27 17.23 -10.84
C THR A 39 23.37 17.51 -9.82
N GLY A 40 23.01 17.60 -8.54
CA GLY A 40 23.97 17.84 -7.44
C GLY A 40 23.90 19.26 -6.87
N PRO A 41 24.78 19.59 -5.88
CA PRO A 41 24.72 20.85 -5.14
C PRO A 41 24.78 22.11 -6.00
N ASP A 42 25.57 22.09 -7.07
CA ASP A 42 25.76 23.20 -8.01
C ASP A 42 25.23 22.86 -9.41
N GLY A 43 24.34 21.87 -9.53
CA GLY A 43 23.82 21.37 -10.79
C GLY A 43 22.86 22.36 -11.51
N LEU A 44 22.78 22.22 -12.84
CA LEU A 44 21.93 23.03 -13.70
C LEU A 44 20.47 23.07 -13.24
N LEU A 45 19.91 21.91 -12.84
CA LEU A 45 18.51 21.83 -12.39
C LEU A 45 18.27 22.67 -11.14
N LYS A 46 19.23 22.74 -10.23
CA LYS A 46 19.14 23.57 -9.02
C LYS A 46 19.17 25.05 -9.36
N GLN A 47 20.07 25.46 -10.26
CA GLN A 47 20.17 26.85 -10.72
C GLN A 47 18.90 27.25 -11.47
N LEU A 48 18.38 26.39 -12.35
CA LEU A 48 17.13 26.63 -13.07
C LEU A 48 15.94 26.79 -12.12
N THR A 49 15.84 25.90 -11.13
CA THR A 49 14.80 25.99 -10.09
C THR A 49 14.87 27.31 -9.32
N LYS A 50 16.08 27.74 -8.95
CA LYS A 50 16.30 29.03 -8.31
C LYS A 50 15.80 30.18 -9.18
N THR A 51 16.22 30.20 -10.43
CA THR A 51 15.86 31.27 -11.39
C THR A 51 14.33 31.32 -11.60
N VAL A 52 13.68 30.19 -11.79
CA VAL A 52 12.22 30.11 -11.98
C VAL A 52 11.48 30.63 -10.74
N LEU A 53 11.88 30.22 -9.54
CA LEU A 53 11.25 30.67 -8.29
C LEU A 53 11.44 32.17 -8.06
N GLU A 54 12.65 32.70 -8.27
CA GLU A 54 12.95 34.12 -8.10
C GLU A 54 12.23 34.98 -9.15
N THR A 55 12.11 34.49 -10.40
CA THR A 55 11.34 35.18 -11.45
C THR A 55 9.86 35.24 -11.08
N ALA A 56 9.27 34.11 -10.69
CA ALA A 56 7.86 34.05 -10.30
C ALA A 56 7.57 34.93 -9.07
N LEU A 57 8.45 34.95 -8.05
CA LEU A 57 8.33 35.84 -6.90
C LEU A 57 8.43 37.32 -7.27
N ASN A 58 9.23 37.66 -8.29
CA ASN A 58 9.33 39.03 -8.80
C ASN A 58 8.05 39.43 -9.56
N GLU A 59 7.45 38.52 -10.35
CA GLU A 59 6.15 38.73 -11.00
C GLU A 59 5.03 38.96 -9.96
N GLU A 60 4.92 38.13 -8.91
CA GLU A 60 3.98 38.32 -7.82
C GLU A 60 4.17 39.72 -7.14
N MET A 61 5.43 40.14 -6.98
CA MET A 61 5.72 41.47 -6.42
C MET A 61 5.33 42.60 -7.39
N THR A 62 5.48 42.42 -8.70
CA THR A 62 5.02 43.36 -9.73
C THR A 62 3.50 43.49 -9.70
N GLU A 63 2.78 42.36 -9.63
CA GLU A 63 1.32 42.36 -9.49
C GLU A 63 0.86 43.03 -8.20
N HIS A 64 1.54 42.79 -7.07
CA HIS A 64 1.24 43.38 -5.78
C HIS A 64 1.42 44.90 -5.74
N LEU A 65 2.46 45.42 -6.37
CA LEU A 65 2.78 46.85 -6.37
C LEU A 65 2.15 47.59 -7.57
N GLY A 66 1.79 46.91 -8.65
CA GLY A 66 1.22 47.47 -9.85
C GLY A 66 2.23 48.13 -10.81
N TYR A 67 3.55 47.86 -10.62
CA TYR A 67 4.63 48.39 -11.51
C TYR A 67 5.84 47.46 -11.49
N ASP A 68 6.60 47.48 -12.59
CA ASP A 68 7.79 46.66 -12.81
C ASP A 68 9.01 47.10 -12.01
N LYS A 69 9.96 46.19 -11.86
CA LYS A 69 11.25 46.50 -11.22
C LYS A 69 11.98 47.58 -12.02
N HIS A 70 12.39 48.67 -11.35
CA HIS A 70 13.04 49.86 -11.93
C HIS A 70 12.12 50.79 -12.75
N ASP A 71 10.82 50.58 -12.70
CA ASP A 71 9.85 51.51 -13.35
C ASP A 71 9.77 52.82 -12.56
N GLN A 72 9.68 53.94 -13.31
CA GLN A 72 9.50 55.29 -12.76
C GLN A 72 8.16 55.45 -12.02
N ALA A 73 7.15 54.67 -12.35
CA ALA A 73 5.87 54.63 -11.67
C ALA A 73 5.99 54.31 -10.19
N GLY A 74 7.08 53.70 -9.73
CA GLY A 74 7.39 53.46 -8.32
C GLY A 74 7.85 54.72 -7.56
N VAL A 75 8.24 55.77 -8.24
CA VAL A 75 8.73 57.00 -7.61
C VAL A 75 7.54 57.80 -7.04
N GLY A 76 7.43 57.85 -5.71
CA GLY A 76 6.32 58.55 -5.06
C GLY A 76 5.08 57.70 -4.81
N SER A 77 5.10 56.39 -5.17
CA SER A 77 4.04 55.46 -4.79
C SER A 77 4.03 55.23 -3.27
N GLY A 78 2.88 54.93 -2.68
CA GLY A 78 2.72 54.71 -1.23
C GLY A 78 3.48 53.50 -0.70
N ASN A 79 3.81 52.52 -1.61
CA ASN A 79 4.59 51.31 -1.28
C ASN A 79 5.59 51.06 -2.38
N ILE A 80 6.84 50.77 -2.00
CA ILE A 80 7.95 50.53 -2.94
C ILE A 80 8.70 49.22 -2.63
N ARG A 81 9.39 48.68 -3.61
CA ARG A 81 10.31 47.55 -3.43
C ARG A 81 11.38 47.91 -2.40
N ASN A 82 11.66 47.02 -1.45
CA ASN A 82 12.62 47.23 -0.35
C ASN A 82 13.61 46.05 -0.25
N GLY A 83 14.34 45.83 -1.33
CA GLY A 83 15.34 44.78 -1.42
C GLY A 83 14.77 43.37 -1.39
N THR A 84 15.62 42.41 -1.06
CA THR A 84 15.27 40.99 -0.98
C THR A 84 15.66 40.41 0.39
N ARG A 85 15.10 39.27 0.75
CA ARG A 85 15.52 38.46 1.87
C ARG A 85 15.88 37.09 1.40
N SER A 86 17.12 36.65 1.68
CA SER A 86 17.54 35.28 1.37
C SER A 86 16.79 34.25 2.22
N LYS A 87 16.34 33.19 1.58
CA LYS A 87 15.57 32.11 2.17
C LYS A 87 15.97 30.78 1.53
N THR A 88 16.24 29.77 2.34
CA THR A 88 16.46 28.41 1.86
C THR A 88 15.15 27.66 1.83
N VAL A 89 14.84 27.07 0.65
CA VAL A 89 13.66 26.25 0.41
C VAL A 89 14.10 24.88 -0.08
N VAL A 90 13.59 23.82 0.54
CA VAL A 90 13.85 22.44 0.11
C VAL A 90 12.88 22.11 -1.01
N THR A 91 13.41 21.68 -2.16
CA THR A 91 12.65 21.31 -3.37
C THR A 91 12.69 19.80 -3.59
N ASP A 92 11.68 19.27 -4.32
CA ASP A 92 11.47 17.83 -4.49
C ASP A 92 12.56 17.09 -5.27
N GLY A 93 13.21 17.76 -6.20
CA GLY A 93 14.20 17.11 -7.08
C GLY A 93 15.63 17.63 -6.93
N ASN A 94 15.82 18.84 -6.35
CA ASN A 94 17.09 19.55 -6.41
C ASN A 94 17.65 19.91 -5.02
N GLY A 95 17.06 19.38 -3.94
CA GLY A 95 17.49 19.65 -2.55
C GLY A 95 17.22 21.09 -2.09
N PRO A 96 18.03 21.60 -1.13
CA PRO A 96 17.88 22.97 -0.65
C PRO A 96 18.34 23.96 -1.70
N VAL A 97 17.44 24.87 -2.08
CA VAL A 97 17.69 25.98 -3.00
C VAL A 97 17.62 27.27 -2.19
N GLN A 98 18.67 28.06 -2.24
CA GLN A 98 18.68 29.40 -1.64
C GLN A 98 18.10 30.39 -2.66
N ILE A 99 16.98 31.01 -2.32
CA ILE A 99 16.26 31.99 -3.15
C ILE A 99 16.22 33.36 -2.47
N ASP A 100 16.14 34.41 -3.26
CA ASP A 100 15.98 35.77 -2.79
C ASP A 100 14.51 36.20 -2.95
N VAL A 101 13.79 36.27 -1.82
CA VAL A 101 12.38 36.67 -1.78
C VAL A 101 12.30 38.21 -1.75
N PRO A 102 11.62 38.86 -2.69
CA PRO A 102 11.46 40.31 -2.72
C PRO A 102 10.63 40.80 -1.51
N ARG A 103 10.86 42.04 -1.11
CA ARG A 103 10.16 42.72 -0.01
C ARG A 103 9.65 44.06 -0.48
N ASP A 104 8.51 44.46 0.05
CA ASP A 104 7.98 45.80 -0.06
C ASP A 104 8.27 46.62 1.22
N ARG A 105 8.20 47.95 1.14
CA ARG A 105 8.48 48.83 2.26
C ARG A 105 7.40 48.77 3.34
N ALA A 106 6.16 48.59 2.95
CA ALA A 106 5.05 48.45 3.89
C ALA A 106 4.98 47.07 4.55
N GLY A 107 5.70 46.06 4.06
CA GLY A 107 5.69 44.68 4.60
C GLY A 107 4.38 43.91 4.34
N THR A 108 3.60 44.37 3.40
CA THR A 108 2.27 43.83 3.04
C THR A 108 2.32 42.72 2.03
N PHE A 109 3.44 42.55 1.32
CA PHE A 109 3.62 41.50 0.33
C PHE A 109 3.56 40.11 0.97
N GLU A 110 2.66 39.28 0.48
CA GLU A 110 2.52 37.88 0.86
C GLU A 110 2.70 36.97 -0.36
N PRO A 111 3.92 36.43 -0.58
CA PRO A 111 4.18 35.56 -1.72
C PRO A 111 3.36 34.28 -1.63
N GLN A 112 2.73 33.90 -2.76
CA GLN A 112 1.90 32.69 -2.88
C GLN A 112 2.73 31.47 -3.24
N ILE A 113 3.69 31.60 -4.17
CA ILE A 113 4.54 30.51 -4.65
C ILE A 113 5.44 29.96 -3.56
N VAL A 114 5.96 30.84 -2.68
CA VAL A 114 6.76 30.47 -1.50
C VAL A 114 6.29 31.26 -0.30
N GLY A 115 5.21 30.83 0.33
CA GLY A 115 4.54 31.54 1.42
C GLY A 115 5.46 31.91 2.58
N LYS A 116 5.08 32.97 3.36
CA LYS A 116 5.80 33.34 4.60
C LYS A 116 5.98 32.12 5.49
N ARG A 117 7.20 31.85 5.99
CA ARG A 117 7.59 30.71 6.83
C ARG A 117 7.59 29.33 6.14
N GLN A 118 7.16 29.19 4.92
CA GLN A 118 7.30 27.95 4.15
C GLN A 118 8.76 27.71 3.82
N ARG A 119 9.32 26.60 4.28
CA ARG A 119 10.71 26.17 4.01
C ARG A 119 10.79 24.97 3.09
N ARG A 120 9.66 24.49 2.59
CA ARG A 120 9.54 23.33 1.69
C ARG A 120 8.54 23.63 0.61
N LEU A 121 8.87 23.32 -0.61
CA LEU A 121 7.90 23.18 -1.70
C LEU A 121 7.21 21.82 -1.57
N SER A 122 6.02 21.67 -2.16
CA SER A 122 5.25 20.43 -2.13
C SER A 122 6.07 19.23 -2.64
N GLY A 123 5.90 18.06 -1.99
CA GLY A 123 6.49 16.78 -2.40
C GLY A 123 7.50 16.18 -1.42
N VAL A 124 8.23 16.99 -0.62
CA VAL A 124 9.14 16.43 0.41
C VAL A 124 8.39 15.51 1.38
N ASP A 125 7.16 15.87 1.75
CA ASP A 125 6.34 15.04 2.62
C ASP A 125 6.03 13.69 1.94
N GLU A 126 5.71 13.70 0.64
CA GLU A 126 5.43 12.48 -0.14
C GLU A 126 6.67 11.58 -0.29
N VAL A 127 7.85 12.15 -0.50
CA VAL A 127 9.11 11.38 -0.51
C VAL A 127 9.36 10.74 0.85
N VAL A 128 9.19 11.49 1.95
CA VAL A 128 9.31 10.97 3.32
C VAL A 128 8.34 9.82 3.55
N LEU A 129 7.07 9.99 3.19
CA LEU A 129 6.04 8.96 3.35
C LEU A 129 6.33 7.72 2.50
N SER A 130 6.80 7.90 1.26
CA SER A 130 7.20 6.80 0.38
C SER A 130 8.37 6.00 0.96
N LEU A 131 9.40 6.66 1.47
CA LEU A 131 10.56 6.01 2.09
C LEU A 131 10.16 5.29 3.39
N TYR A 132 9.29 5.91 4.19
CA TYR A 132 8.76 5.29 5.40
C TYR A 132 7.93 4.04 5.10
N ALA A 133 7.08 4.07 4.05
CA ALA A 133 6.32 2.92 3.57
C ALA A 133 7.22 1.77 3.08
N LYS A 134 8.42 2.07 2.57
CA LYS A 134 9.44 1.07 2.21
C LYS A 134 10.16 0.48 3.43
N GLY A 135 9.89 0.98 4.64
CA GLY A 135 10.43 0.47 5.89
C GLY A 135 11.67 1.19 6.40
N LEU A 136 12.08 2.34 5.81
CA LEU A 136 13.20 3.10 6.31
C LEU A 136 12.89 3.74 7.68
N THR A 137 13.88 3.78 8.55
CA THR A 137 13.81 4.50 9.83
C THR A 137 13.91 6.01 9.60
N THR A 138 13.49 6.81 10.58
CA THR A 138 13.65 8.28 10.52
C THR A 138 15.11 8.70 10.35
N GLY A 139 16.07 7.93 10.90
CA GLY A 139 17.50 8.15 10.73
C GLY A 139 17.98 7.89 9.31
N GLU A 140 17.57 6.77 8.71
CA GLU A 140 17.92 6.42 7.32
C GLU A 140 17.29 7.39 6.33
N ILE A 141 16.04 7.84 6.58
CA ILE A 141 15.41 8.88 5.76
C ILE A 141 16.18 10.20 5.87
N SER A 142 16.60 10.60 7.07
CA SER A 142 17.44 11.78 7.26
C SER A 142 18.78 11.68 6.51
N ALA A 143 19.43 10.51 6.57
CA ALA A 143 20.69 10.24 5.86
C ALA A 143 20.46 10.27 4.33
N HIS A 144 19.37 9.66 3.84
CA HIS A 144 19.02 9.68 2.42
C HIS A 144 18.84 11.12 1.89
N PHE A 145 18.16 12.00 2.66
CA PHE A 145 18.02 13.41 2.26
C PHE A 145 19.36 14.14 2.24
N ALA A 146 20.25 13.84 3.18
CA ALA A 146 21.59 14.44 3.19
C ALA A 146 22.43 13.96 1.99
N GLU A 147 22.40 12.67 1.67
CA GLU A 147 23.20 12.05 0.62
C GLU A 147 22.71 12.42 -0.79
N ILE A 148 21.39 12.31 -1.05
CA ILE A 148 20.84 12.46 -2.40
C ILE A 148 20.54 13.93 -2.73
N TYR A 149 20.01 14.68 -1.74
CA TYR A 149 19.54 16.05 -1.96
C TYR A 149 20.41 17.11 -1.30
N GLY A 150 21.47 16.73 -0.57
CA GLY A 150 22.29 17.68 0.20
C GLY A 150 21.48 18.43 1.27
N ALA A 151 20.33 17.89 1.69
CA ALA A 151 19.36 18.55 2.57
C ALA A 151 19.37 17.92 3.96
N SER A 152 19.46 18.76 5.01
CA SER A 152 19.29 18.31 6.38
C SER A 152 17.82 18.32 6.78
N VAL A 153 17.23 17.14 6.99
CA VAL A 153 15.88 16.96 7.52
C VAL A 153 16.00 16.23 8.85
N SER A 154 15.59 16.86 9.95
CA SER A 154 15.73 16.26 11.28
C SER A 154 14.78 15.07 11.48
N LYS A 155 15.17 14.12 12.35
CA LYS A 155 14.33 12.94 12.69
C LYS A 155 12.97 13.35 13.25
N GLU A 156 12.91 14.43 14.03
CA GLU A 156 11.68 15.00 14.61
C GLU A 156 10.78 15.54 13.51
N THR A 157 11.35 16.17 12.49
CA THR A 157 10.60 16.63 11.32
C THR A 157 10.02 15.49 10.53
N ILE A 158 10.79 14.41 10.30
CA ILE A 158 10.32 13.20 9.61
C ILE A 158 9.21 12.53 10.42
N SER A 159 9.36 12.43 11.75
CA SER A 159 8.31 11.91 12.63
C SER A 159 7.02 12.72 12.48
N ARG A 160 7.11 14.06 12.54
CA ARG A 160 5.96 14.94 12.39
C ARG A 160 5.28 14.84 11.02
N ILE A 161 6.05 14.64 9.94
CA ILE A 161 5.48 14.39 8.60
C ILE A 161 4.71 13.08 8.59
N THR A 162 5.31 12.02 9.14
CA THR A 162 4.64 10.71 9.20
C THR A 162 3.46 10.69 10.17
N ASP A 163 3.42 11.58 11.17
CA ASP A 163 2.30 11.69 12.11
C ASP A 163 1.07 12.36 11.48
N LYS A 164 1.24 13.16 10.42
CA LYS A 164 0.11 13.74 9.67
C LYS A 164 -0.82 12.68 9.08
N VAL A 165 -0.30 11.48 8.78
CA VAL A 165 -1.12 10.38 8.27
C VAL A 165 -1.97 9.68 9.33
N LEU A 166 -1.86 10.02 10.61
CA LEU A 166 -2.67 9.39 11.66
C LEU A 166 -4.15 9.70 11.54
N GLU A 167 -4.49 10.93 11.18
CA GLU A 167 -5.87 11.34 10.93
C GLU A 167 -6.45 10.61 9.71
N GLU A 168 -5.73 10.64 8.59
CA GLU A 168 -6.11 9.89 7.37
C GLU A 168 -6.21 8.38 7.62
N MET A 169 -5.31 7.81 8.43
CA MET A 169 -5.36 6.40 8.83
C MET A 169 -6.59 6.11 9.70
N ALA A 170 -6.97 7.04 10.59
CA ALA A 170 -8.17 6.92 11.41
C ALA A 170 -9.43 6.95 10.53
N ASP A 171 -9.54 7.90 9.61
CA ASP A 171 -10.64 8.00 8.66
C ASP A 171 -10.75 6.72 7.81
N TRP A 172 -9.61 6.24 7.28
CA TRP A 172 -9.56 5.00 6.53
C TRP A 172 -10.03 3.80 7.36
N SER A 173 -9.64 3.72 8.63
CA SER A 173 -10.00 2.60 9.51
C SER A 173 -11.49 2.60 9.89
N HIS A 174 -12.18 3.73 9.82
CA HIS A 174 -13.60 3.88 10.15
C HIS A 174 -14.50 4.04 8.90
N ARG A 175 -13.93 4.03 7.70
CA ARG A 175 -14.70 4.21 6.46
C ARG A 175 -15.80 3.15 6.32
N PRO A 176 -16.93 3.49 5.69
CA PRO A 176 -17.96 2.53 5.32
C PRO A 176 -17.38 1.43 4.42
N LEU A 177 -17.90 0.23 4.57
CA LEU A 177 -17.56 -0.96 3.80
C LEU A 177 -18.78 -1.43 3.00
N ASP A 178 -18.57 -2.29 2.00
CA ASP A 178 -19.65 -2.90 1.28
C ASP A 178 -20.46 -3.84 2.19
N GLU A 179 -21.75 -3.99 1.90
CA GLU A 179 -22.65 -4.77 2.73
C GLU A 179 -22.37 -6.28 2.65
N ILE A 180 -21.89 -6.77 1.49
CA ILE A 180 -21.68 -8.19 1.23
C ILE A 180 -20.32 -8.43 0.60
N TYR A 181 -19.62 -9.42 1.14
CA TYR A 181 -18.35 -9.91 0.59
C TYR A 181 -18.46 -11.39 0.20
N ALA A 182 -18.04 -11.73 -1.03
CA ALA A 182 -17.97 -13.12 -1.48
C ALA A 182 -16.95 -13.92 -0.65
N ALA A 183 -15.84 -13.27 -0.28
CA ALA A 183 -14.85 -13.86 0.62
C ALA A 183 -14.13 -12.78 1.43
N VAL A 184 -13.82 -13.09 2.69
CA VAL A 184 -12.93 -12.32 3.56
C VAL A 184 -11.76 -13.21 3.94
N PHE A 185 -10.53 -12.71 3.74
CA PHE A 185 -9.30 -13.39 4.12
C PHE A 185 -8.66 -12.65 5.29
N ILE A 186 -8.34 -13.37 6.37
CA ILE A 186 -7.63 -12.81 7.53
C ILE A 186 -6.32 -13.56 7.73
N ASP A 187 -5.21 -12.84 7.79
CA ASP A 187 -3.89 -13.41 8.05
C ASP A 187 -3.05 -12.51 8.95
N ALA A 188 -2.09 -13.10 9.63
CA ALA A 188 -1.19 -12.44 10.55
C ALA A 188 0.16 -12.08 9.91
N ILE A 189 0.64 -10.89 10.25
CA ILE A 189 1.99 -10.42 9.97
C ILE A 189 2.72 -10.28 11.29
N VAL A 190 3.81 -11.01 11.47
CA VAL A 190 4.64 -10.89 12.66
C VAL A 190 5.56 -9.68 12.53
N VAL A 191 5.44 -8.76 13.48
CA VAL A 191 6.18 -7.49 13.54
C VAL A 191 6.94 -7.41 14.84
N LYS A 192 8.20 -6.99 14.81
CA LYS A 192 8.99 -6.72 16.01
C LYS A 192 8.67 -5.33 16.53
N VAL A 193 8.09 -5.26 17.71
CA VAL A 193 7.70 -4.01 18.38
C VAL A 193 8.42 -3.92 19.72
N ARG A 194 8.91 -2.73 20.06
CA ARG A 194 9.48 -2.44 21.37
C ARG A 194 8.36 -2.01 22.31
N ASP A 195 8.19 -2.81 23.37
CA ASP A 195 7.32 -2.49 24.50
C ASP A 195 8.09 -2.92 25.77
N GLY A 196 8.90 -1.99 26.27
CA GLY A 196 9.99 -2.33 27.22
C GLY A 196 11.10 -3.14 26.56
N GLN A 197 10.79 -4.35 26.08
CA GLN A 197 11.68 -5.20 25.28
C GLN A 197 11.16 -5.36 23.86
N VAL A 198 12.05 -5.73 22.91
CA VAL A 198 11.64 -6.04 21.54
C VAL A 198 11.01 -7.43 21.50
N ALA A 199 9.71 -7.48 21.22
CA ALA A 199 8.93 -8.71 21.11
C ALA A 199 8.29 -8.85 19.72
N ASN A 200 8.06 -10.10 19.30
CA ASN A 200 7.26 -10.39 18.13
C ASN A 200 5.78 -10.21 18.48
N ARG A 201 5.07 -9.35 17.72
CA ARG A 201 3.63 -9.15 17.85
C ARG A 201 2.93 -9.44 16.54
N PRO A 202 1.79 -10.12 16.54
CA PRO A 202 0.98 -10.30 15.34
C PRO A 202 0.22 -9.02 15.03
N PHE A 203 0.17 -8.68 13.74
CA PHE A 203 -0.70 -7.67 13.18
C PHE A 203 -1.59 -8.36 12.16
N TYR A 204 -2.89 -8.22 12.30
CA TYR A 204 -3.87 -8.88 11.45
C TYR A 204 -4.32 -7.94 10.34
N ALA A 205 -4.31 -8.46 9.12
CA ALA A 205 -4.87 -7.79 7.95
C ALA A 205 -6.09 -8.58 7.47
N ALA A 206 -7.18 -7.89 7.20
CA ALA A 206 -8.35 -8.47 6.55
C ALA A 206 -8.51 -7.89 5.14
N ILE A 207 -8.77 -8.77 4.18
CA ILE A 207 -9.05 -8.43 2.80
C ILE A 207 -10.40 -9.02 2.42
N GLY A 208 -11.31 -8.18 1.93
CA GLY A 208 -12.57 -8.58 1.32
C GLY A 208 -12.45 -8.67 -0.20
N VAL A 209 -13.24 -9.54 -0.79
CA VAL A 209 -13.53 -9.57 -2.22
C VAL A 209 -15.02 -9.32 -2.38
N THR A 210 -15.36 -8.23 -3.06
CA THR A 210 -16.75 -7.80 -3.28
C THR A 210 -17.45 -8.72 -4.28
N LEU A 211 -18.76 -8.56 -4.43
CA LEU A 211 -19.53 -9.29 -5.45
C LEU A 211 -19.15 -8.89 -6.89
N ASP A 212 -18.54 -7.74 -7.09
CA ASP A 212 -17.99 -7.27 -8.37
C ASP A 212 -16.58 -7.80 -8.66
N GLY A 213 -15.96 -8.49 -7.69
CA GLY A 213 -14.62 -9.02 -7.80
C GLY A 213 -13.51 -8.00 -7.47
N ASP A 214 -13.87 -6.87 -6.90
CA ASP A 214 -12.92 -5.90 -6.40
C ASP A 214 -12.35 -6.36 -5.06
N LYS A 215 -11.05 -6.08 -4.87
CA LYS A 215 -10.34 -6.38 -3.64
C LYS A 215 -10.32 -5.14 -2.75
N ASP A 216 -10.80 -5.28 -1.53
CA ASP A 216 -10.80 -4.23 -0.52
C ASP A 216 -9.97 -4.65 0.72
N ILE A 217 -9.11 -3.77 1.23
CA ILE A 217 -8.37 -4.00 2.47
C ILE A 217 -9.22 -3.47 3.61
N LEU A 218 -9.91 -4.35 4.31
CA LEU A 218 -10.95 -4.00 5.29
C LEU A 218 -10.40 -3.35 6.55
N GLY A 219 -9.20 -3.74 6.99
CA GLY A 219 -8.58 -3.16 8.18
C GLY A 219 -7.27 -3.82 8.57
N LEU A 220 -6.65 -3.20 9.58
CA LEU A 220 -5.41 -3.62 10.23
C LEU A 220 -5.60 -3.54 11.75
N TRP A 221 -5.32 -4.63 12.47
CA TRP A 221 -5.45 -4.67 13.93
C TRP A 221 -4.17 -5.21 14.56
N ALA A 222 -3.69 -4.54 15.60
CA ALA A 222 -2.57 -5.02 16.40
C ALA A 222 -3.07 -6.07 17.40
N GLY A 223 -2.39 -7.21 17.45
CA GLY A 223 -2.65 -8.24 18.44
C GLY A 223 -1.57 -8.29 19.52
N THR A 224 -1.84 -9.02 20.58
CA THR A 224 -0.93 -9.23 21.72
C THR A 224 -0.17 -10.55 21.66
N GLY A 225 -0.59 -11.48 20.77
CA GLY A 225 -0.02 -12.83 20.61
C GLY A 225 -0.75 -13.91 21.39
N GLY A 226 -1.90 -13.58 21.96
CA GLY A 226 -2.76 -14.51 22.71
C GLY A 226 -4.24 -14.24 22.43
N GLU A 227 -4.56 -13.91 21.19
CA GLU A 227 -5.90 -13.53 20.76
C GLU A 227 -6.87 -14.69 20.94
N GLY A 228 -7.99 -14.38 21.58
CA GLY A 228 -9.11 -15.28 21.75
C GLY A 228 -10.41 -14.69 21.20
N ALA A 229 -11.53 -15.33 21.52
CA ALA A 229 -12.85 -14.94 21.03
C ALA A 229 -13.20 -13.45 21.28
N LYS A 230 -12.77 -12.88 22.42
CA LYS A 230 -13.01 -11.46 22.73
C LYS A 230 -12.35 -10.50 21.71
N PHE A 231 -11.13 -10.77 21.32
CA PHE A 231 -10.41 -9.97 20.32
C PHE A 231 -11.13 -10.07 18.96
N TRP A 232 -11.44 -11.29 18.53
CA TRP A 232 -12.13 -11.50 17.26
C TRP A 232 -13.53 -10.92 17.25
N MET A 233 -14.25 -10.97 18.38
CA MET A 233 -15.54 -10.29 18.51
C MET A 233 -15.40 -8.79 18.26
N SER A 234 -14.37 -8.14 18.81
CA SER A 234 -14.16 -6.69 18.54
C SER A 234 -13.83 -6.42 17.08
N VAL A 235 -13.01 -7.25 16.42
CA VAL A 235 -12.65 -7.11 15.00
C VAL A 235 -13.88 -7.28 14.10
N LEU A 236 -14.65 -8.36 14.30
CA LEU A 236 -15.82 -8.61 13.44
C LEU A 236 -16.97 -7.62 13.71
N THR A 237 -17.12 -7.16 14.98
CA THR A 237 -18.08 -6.11 15.31
C THR A 237 -17.69 -4.77 14.66
N ASP A 238 -16.40 -4.43 14.61
CA ASP A 238 -15.92 -3.26 13.86
C ASP A 238 -16.34 -3.33 12.39
N LEU A 239 -16.06 -4.45 11.71
CA LEU A 239 -16.46 -4.65 10.32
C LEU A 239 -17.99 -4.52 10.13
N ARG A 240 -18.78 -5.11 11.04
CA ARG A 240 -20.23 -5.02 11.01
C ARG A 240 -20.73 -3.59 11.19
N ASN A 241 -20.16 -2.85 12.14
CA ASN A 241 -20.52 -1.46 12.40
C ASN A 241 -20.17 -0.55 11.23
N ARG A 242 -19.20 -0.91 10.42
CA ARG A 242 -18.81 -0.23 9.18
C ARG A 242 -19.62 -0.64 7.96
N GLY A 243 -20.65 -1.48 8.12
CA GLY A 243 -21.65 -1.80 7.10
C GLY A 243 -21.66 -3.24 6.62
N VAL A 244 -20.71 -4.10 7.00
CA VAL A 244 -20.68 -5.50 6.53
C VAL A 244 -21.82 -6.29 7.14
N LYS A 245 -22.83 -6.62 6.33
CA LYS A 245 -24.01 -7.38 6.74
C LYS A 245 -23.82 -8.88 6.55
N ASP A 246 -23.08 -9.28 5.51
CA ASP A 246 -22.91 -10.69 5.18
C ASP A 246 -21.54 -11.00 4.54
N VAL A 247 -21.03 -12.21 4.79
CA VAL A 247 -19.79 -12.75 4.23
C VAL A 247 -20.02 -14.21 3.86
N PHE A 248 -19.82 -14.62 2.59
CA PHE A 248 -20.06 -16.00 2.20
C PHE A 248 -18.96 -16.93 2.75
N PHE A 249 -17.70 -16.58 2.56
CA PHE A 249 -16.55 -17.31 3.10
C PHE A 249 -15.65 -16.42 3.95
N LEU A 250 -15.25 -16.92 5.12
CA LEU A 250 -14.16 -16.34 5.88
C LEU A 250 -12.99 -17.32 5.93
N VAL A 251 -11.87 -16.94 5.33
CA VAL A 251 -10.65 -17.77 5.22
C VAL A 251 -9.58 -17.26 6.18
N CYS A 252 -9.08 -18.13 7.06
CA CYS A 252 -8.06 -17.75 8.04
C CYS A 252 -7.05 -18.88 8.30
N ASP A 253 -5.92 -18.57 8.96
CA ASP A 253 -4.88 -19.54 9.32
C ASP A 253 -5.09 -20.04 10.75
N GLY A 254 -6.13 -20.88 10.99
CA GLY A 254 -6.34 -21.56 12.26
C GLY A 254 -6.35 -20.63 13.50
N LEU A 255 -6.94 -19.45 13.36
CA LEU A 255 -7.00 -18.44 14.42
C LEU A 255 -7.99 -18.87 15.49
N LYS A 256 -7.46 -19.17 16.69
CA LYS A 256 -8.26 -19.68 17.82
C LYS A 256 -9.37 -18.70 18.22
N GLY A 257 -10.57 -19.23 18.43
CA GLY A 257 -11.75 -18.46 18.82
C GLY A 257 -12.38 -17.63 17.72
N LEU A 258 -11.77 -17.56 16.53
CA LEU A 258 -12.38 -16.85 15.38
C LEU A 258 -13.59 -17.62 14.81
N PRO A 259 -13.53 -18.95 14.58
CA PRO A 259 -14.67 -19.69 14.03
C PRO A 259 -15.97 -19.51 14.82
N GLU A 260 -15.90 -19.62 16.14
CA GLU A 260 -17.07 -19.47 17.03
C GLU A 260 -17.64 -18.05 16.97
N VAL A 261 -16.76 -17.05 16.86
CA VAL A 261 -17.19 -15.64 16.78
C VAL A 261 -17.83 -15.34 15.44
N VAL A 262 -17.32 -15.89 14.35
CA VAL A 262 -17.91 -15.72 13.01
C VAL A 262 -19.34 -16.21 13.00
N THR A 263 -19.62 -17.39 13.55
CA THR A 263 -20.97 -17.95 13.62
C THR A 263 -21.94 -17.07 14.42
N ASN A 264 -21.43 -16.33 15.43
CA ASN A 264 -22.26 -15.41 16.22
C ASN A 264 -22.55 -14.09 15.46
N VAL A 265 -21.61 -13.60 14.63
CA VAL A 265 -21.75 -12.32 13.91
C VAL A 265 -22.43 -12.50 12.56
N TRP A 266 -22.06 -13.54 11.82
CA TRP A 266 -22.60 -13.91 10.50
C TRP A 266 -22.92 -15.42 10.49
N PRO A 267 -24.09 -15.85 10.92
CA PRO A 267 -24.44 -17.27 11.11
C PRO A 267 -24.32 -18.15 9.86
N GLN A 268 -24.47 -17.55 8.67
CA GLN A 268 -24.40 -18.26 7.39
C GLN A 268 -23.02 -18.27 6.74
N THR A 269 -22.02 -17.66 7.39
CA THR A 269 -20.65 -17.61 6.86
C THR A 269 -19.99 -18.96 6.97
N VAL A 270 -19.40 -19.43 5.88
CA VAL A 270 -18.56 -20.63 5.87
C VAL A 270 -17.15 -20.25 6.33
N VAL A 271 -16.71 -20.79 7.47
CA VAL A 271 -15.34 -20.61 7.94
C VAL A 271 -14.46 -21.68 7.30
N GLN A 272 -13.37 -21.23 6.65
CA GLN A 272 -12.44 -22.09 5.93
C GLN A 272 -11.01 -21.89 6.43
N THR A 273 -10.38 -22.97 6.90
CA THR A 273 -8.94 -22.95 7.16
C THR A 273 -8.16 -22.84 5.85
N CYS A 274 -7.18 -21.96 5.84
CA CYS A 274 -6.30 -21.77 4.69
C CYS A 274 -5.49 -23.03 4.37
N VAL A 275 -5.82 -23.67 3.26
CA VAL A 275 -5.19 -24.93 2.80
C VAL A 275 -3.67 -24.76 2.64
N ILE A 276 -3.21 -23.63 2.14
CA ILE A 276 -1.78 -23.37 1.90
C ILE A 276 -1.02 -23.24 3.23
N HIS A 277 -1.60 -22.59 4.23
CA HIS A 277 -1.00 -22.52 5.56
C HIS A 277 -0.95 -23.89 6.23
N LEU A 278 -2.01 -24.69 6.11
CA LEU A 278 -2.04 -26.06 6.64
C LEU A 278 -0.92 -26.93 6.00
N ILE A 279 -0.77 -26.86 4.67
CA ILE A 279 0.33 -27.55 3.96
C ILE A 279 1.70 -27.03 4.42
N ARG A 280 1.87 -25.70 4.52
CA ARG A 280 3.14 -25.09 4.98
C ARG A 280 3.49 -25.53 6.39
N ASN A 281 2.52 -25.59 7.30
CA ASN A 281 2.70 -26.05 8.67
C ASN A 281 3.05 -27.55 8.72
N THR A 282 2.49 -28.36 7.80
CA THR A 282 2.88 -29.77 7.63
C THR A 282 4.38 -29.87 7.35
N PHE A 283 4.91 -29.10 6.38
CA PHE A 283 6.33 -29.13 6.08
C PHE A 283 7.23 -28.60 7.21
N ARG A 284 6.75 -27.67 8.03
CA ARG A 284 7.49 -27.17 9.20
C ARG A 284 7.67 -28.25 10.29
N LEU A 285 6.76 -29.21 10.36
CA LEU A 285 6.78 -30.32 11.31
C LEU A 285 7.54 -31.55 10.80
N THR A 286 8.10 -31.50 9.59
CA THR A 286 8.72 -32.65 8.93
C THR A 286 10.14 -32.34 8.44
N SER A 287 10.97 -33.41 8.34
CA SER A 287 12.30 -33.29 7.73
C SER A 287 12.21 -33.04 6.22
N ARG A 288 13.11 -32.21 5.71
CA ARG A 288 13.22 -31.94 4.26
C ARG A 288 13.40 -33.18 3.40
N THR A 289 14.02 -34.23 3.94
CA THR A 289 14.23 -35.51 3.27
C THR A 289 12.93 -36.15 2.79
N TYR A 290 11.81 -35.91 3.49
CA TYR A 290 10.51 -36.51 3.18
C TYR A 290 9.52 -35.54 2.52
N TRP A 291 9.93 -34.31 2.19
CA TRP A 291 9.00 -33.30 1.68
C TRP A 291 8.32 -33.70 0.36
N ASP A 292 9.07 -34.32 -0.57
CA ASP A 292 8.49 -34.73 -1.86
C ASP A 292 7.51 -35.89 -1.69
N GLU A 293 7.77 -36.79 -0.73
CA GLU A 293 6.89 -37.91 -0.43
C GLU A 293 5.63 -37.41 0.27
N ILE A 294 5.76 -36.61 1.33
CA ILE A 294 4.64 -36.00 2.05
C ILE A 294 3.79 -35.14 1.11
N LYS A 295 4.39 -34.38 0.20
CA LYS A 295 3.67 -33.58 -0.79
C LYS A 295 2.78 -34.46 -1.69
N ARG A 296 3.26 -35.63 -2.10
CA ARG A 296 2.48 -36.58 -2.90
C ARG A 296 1.31 -37.14 -2.10
N ASP A 297 1.54 -37.48 -0.83
CA ASP A 297 0.55 -38.10 0.04
C ASP A 297 -0.52 -37.09 0.55
N VAL A 298 -0.16 -35.80 0.75
CA VAL A 298 -1.09 -34.74 1.15
C VAL A 298 -1.96 -34.26 -0.03
N LYS A 299 -1.44 -34.30 -1.27
CA LYS A 299 -2.14 -33.75 -2.44
C LYS A 299 -3.54 -34.35 -2.65
N PRO A 300 -3.78 -35.67 -2.56
CA PRO A 300 -5.11 -36.26 -2.72
C PRO A 300 -6.15 -35.72 -1.76
N ILE A 301 -5.75 -35.27 -0.56
CA ILE A 301 -6.68 -34.75 0.46
C ILE A 301 -7.36 -33.48 -0.02
N TYR A 302 -6.59 -32.46 -0.47
CA TYR A 302 -7.13 -31.17 -0.87
C TYR A 302 -7.57 -31.10 -2.33
N THR A 303 -7.27 -32.15 -3.14
CA THR A 303 -7.77 -32.28 -4.52
C THR A 303 -8.91 -33.29 -4.63
N ALA A 304 -9.40 -33.80 -3.54
CA ALA A 304 -10.48 -34.77 -3.49
C ALA A 304 -11.78 -34.25 -4.14
N VAL A 305 -12.55 -35.15 -4.69
CA VAL A 305 -13.84 -34.81 -5.33
C VAL A 305 -14.90 -34.45 -4.28
N ASN A 306 -14.83 -35.03 -3.09
CA ASN A 306 -15.73 -34.79 -1.96
C ASN A 306 -15.06 -35.09 -0.61
N ALA A 307 -15.75 -34.82 0.49
CA ALA A 307 -15.26 -35.00 1.85
C ALA A 307 -14.92 -36.47 2.19
N ALA A 308 -15.68 -37.44 1.67
CA ALA A 308 -15.41 -38.87 1.91
C ALA A 308 -14.10 -39.32 1.28
N ALA A 309 -13.83 -38.90 0.02
CA ALA A 309 -12.56 -39.20 -0.66
C ALA A 309 -11.39 -38.48 0.02
N ALA A 310 -11.58 -37.25 0.53
CA ALA A 310 -10.58 -36.54 1.28
C ALA A 310 -10.25 -37.26 2.60
N ARG A 311 -11.27 -37.78 3.28
CA ARG A 311 -11.09 -38.55 4.54
C ARG A 311 -10.28 -39.82 4.29
N ALA A 312 -10.62 -40.59 3.26
CA ALA A 312 -9.87 -41.79 2.89
C ALA A 312 -8.40 -41.46 2.61
N ALA A 313 -8.13 -40.42 1.82
CA ALA A 313 -6.76 -39.98 1.54
C ALA A 313 -6.01 -39.50 2.81
N PHE A 314 -6.71 -38.91 3.78
CA PHE A 314 -6.11 -38.54 5.05
C PHE A 314 -5.83 -39.78 5.94
N ASP A 315 -6.69 -40.75 5.94
CA ASP A 315 -6.46 -42.01 6.67
C ASP A 315 -5.24 -42.75 6.11
N ASP A 316 -5.06 -42.80 4.78
CA ASP A 316 -3.83 -43.32 4.14
C ASP A 316 -2.56 -42.53 4.57
N LEU A 317 -2.64 -41.19 4.61
CA LEU A 317 -1.56 -40.35 5.13
C LEU A 317 -1.26 -40.67 6.58
N ALA A 318 -2.30 -40.82 7.41
CA ALA A 318 -2.17 -41.10 8.82
C ALA A 318 -1.54 -42.46 9.08
N ASP A 319 -1.96 -43.51 8.39
CA ASP A 319 -1.39 -44.88 8.52
C ASP A 319 0.10 -44.89 8.18
N LYS A 320 0.51 -44.15 7.16
CA LYS A 320 1.91 -44.07 6.73
C LYS A 320 2.79 -43.23 7.65
N TRP A 321 2.30 -42.07 8.13
CA TRP A 321 3.14 -41.08 8.78
C TRP A 321 2.90 -40.90 10.29
N ARG A 322 1.84 -41.47 10.87
CA ARG A 322 1.50 -41.35 12.31
C ARG A 322 2.65 -41.77 13.21
N GLY A 323 3.36 -42.86 12.87
CA GLY A 323 4.48 -43.36 13.68
C GLY A 323 5.68 -42.41 13.68
N ARG A 324 5.92 -41.69 12.57
CA ARG A 324 7.10 -40.82 12.44
C ARG A 324 6.79 -39.37 12.72
N TYR A 325 5.62 -38.86 12.29
CA TYR A 325 5.22 -37.46 12.40
C TYR A 325 3.81 -37.34 13.02
N PRO A 326 3.62 -37.77 14.27
CA PRO A 326 2.30 -37.70 14.89
C PRO A 326 1.76 -36.28 15.05
N ALA A 327 2.66 -35.26 15.07
CA ALA A 327 2.27 -33.87 15.12
C ALA A 327 1.60 -33.40 13.81
N VAL A 328 1.98 -33.96 12.66
CA VAL A 328 1.31 -33.69 11.37
C VAL A 328 -0.11 -34.20 11.39
N ILE A 329 -0.30 -35.43 11.86
CA ILE A 329 -1.64 -36.02 11.91
C ILE A 329 -2.55 -35.23 12.84
N ARG A 330 -2.07 -34.86 14.05
CA ARG A 330 -2.83 -33.97 14.96
C ARG A 330 -3.14 -32.60 14.35
N LEU A 331 -2.21 -32.02 13.57
CA LEU A 331 -2.43 -30.74 12.89
C LEU A 331 -3.64 -30.83 11.93
N TRP A 332 -3.71 -31.89 11.15
CA TRP A 332 -4.81 -32.10 10.19
C TRP A 332 -6.11 -32.50 10.87
N ASP A 333 -6.08 -33.39 11.87
CA ASP A 333 -7.26 -33.75 12.67
C ASP A 333 -7.90 -32.51 13.32
N ASN A 334 -7.07 -31.66 13.96
CA ASN A 334 -7.55 -30.46 14.63
C ASN A 334 -8.14 -29.41 13.67
N ALA A 335 -7.64 -29.35 12.43
CA ALA A 335 -8.12 -28.41 11.43
C ALA A 335 -9.25 -28.97 10.55
N TRP A 336 -9.61 -30.25 10.73
CA TRP A 336 -10.47 -30.97 9.77
C TRP A 336 -11.82 -30.33 9.56
N ALA A 337 -12.49 -29.92 10.64
CA ALA A 337 -13.83 -29.35 10.58
C ALA A 337 -13.88 -28.03 9.77
N GLU A 338 -12.86 -27.17 9.91
CA GLU A 338 -12.76 -25.90 9.20
C GLU A 338 -11.99 -26.05 7.85
N PHE A 339 -11.31 -27.18 7.63
CA PHE A 339 -10.61 -27.47 6.38
C PHE A 339 -11.56 -28.01 5.31
N ILE A 340 -12.44 -28.94 5.65
CA ILE A 340 -13.21 -29.73 4.72
C ILE A 340 -14.33 -28.99 3.95
N PRO A 341 -14.94 -27.90 4.47
CA PRO A 341 -16.16 -27.32 3.88
C PRO A 341 -16.00 -26.90 2.42
N PHE A 342 -14.80 -26.48 1.97
CA PHE A 342 -14.62 -26.04 0.57
C PHE A 342 -14.91 -27.14 -0.46
N LEU A 343 -14.84 -28.42 -0.08
CA LEU A 343 -15.10 -29.55 -0.98
C LEU A 343 -16.58 -29.73 -1.33
N ASP A 344 -17.47 -29.06 -0.65
CA ASP A 344 -18.92 -29.10 -0.94
C ASP A 344 -19.32 -28.12 -2.06
N TYR A 345 -18.37 -27.27 -2.51
CA TYR A 345 -18.63 -26.19 -3.45
C TYR A 345 -18.06 -26.47 -4.84
N ASP A 346 -18.51 -25.67 -5.83
CA ASP A 346 -18.04 -25.74 -7.20
C ASP A 346 -16.53 -25.55 -7.33
N LEU A 347 -15.94 -26.14 -8.37
CA LEU A 347 -14.50 -26.10 -8.61
C LEU A 347 -13.96 -24.66 -8.72
N GLU A 348 -14.72 -23.73 -9.30
CA GLU A 348 -14.30 -22.35 -9.45
C GLU A 348 -14.26 -21.63 -8.09
N ILE A 349 -15.21 -21.91 -7.20
CA ILE A 349 -15.18 -21.43 -5.80
C ILE A 349 -13.97 -22.02 -5.07
N ARG A 350 -13.75 -23.34 -5.17
CA ARG A 350 -12.58 -24.00 -4.53
C ARG A 350 -11.25 -23.35 -4.96
N LYS A 351 -11.08 -23.04 -6.24
CA LYS A 351 -9.86 -22.42 -6.78
C LYS A 351 -9.54 -21.08 -6.14
N VAL A 352 -10.53 -20.25 -5.87
CA VAL A 352 -10.31 -18.91 -5.30
C VAL A 352 -10.20 -18.94 -3.79
N ILE A 353 -10.97 -19.79 -3.10
CA ILE A 353 -10.94 -19.93 -1.63
C ILE A 353 -9.65 -20.62 -1.18
N CYS A 354 -9.18 -21.64 -1.90
CA CYS A 354 -7.91 -22.32 -1.59
C CYS A 354 -6.67 -21.54 -2.06
N SER A 355 -6.83 -20.51 -2.91
CA SER A 355 -5.71 -19.69 -3.34
C SER A 355 -5.51 -18.50 -2.41
N THR A 356 -4.44 -18.49 -1.66
CA THR A 356 -4.04 -17.36 -0.79
C THR A 356 -3.44 -16.17 -1.53
N ASN A 357 -3.41 -16.20 -2.88
CA ASN A 357 -2.80 -15.14 -3.69
C ASN A 357 -3.31 -13.73 -3.35
N ALA A 358 -4.57 -13.62 -2.87
CA ALA A 358 -5.16 -12.36 -2.45
C ALA A 358 -4.37 -11.74 -1.29
N ILE A 359 -4.28 -12.47 -0.20
CA ILE A 359 -3.66 -11.99 1.02
C ILE A 359 -2.14 -12.16 1.01
N GLU A 360 -1.61 -13.20 0.34
CA GLU A 360 -0.16 -13.41 0.26
C GLU A 360 0.57 -12.28 -0.46
N SER A 361 0.00 -11.74 -1.54
CA SER A 361 0.59 -10.61 -2.26
C SER A 361 0.68 -9.36 -1.40
N LEU A 362 -0.34 -9.08 -0.60
CA LEU A 362 -0.36 -7.98 0.37
C LEU A 362 0.65 -8.23 1.49
N ASN A 363 0.60 -9.41 2.10
CA ASN A 363 1.49 -9.78 3.19
C ASN A 363 2.97 -9.81 2.76
N ALA A 364 3.27 -10.15 1.52
CA ALA A 364 4.63 -10.06 1.00
C ALA A 364 5.15 -8.61 0.99
N ARG A 365 4.29 -7.63 0.69
CA ARG A 365 4.63 -6.20 0.73
C ARG A 365 4.80 -5.70 2.15
N TYR A 366 3.90 -6.06 3.06
CA TYR A 366 4.02 -5.77 4.48
C TYR A 366 5.29 -6.36 5.07
N ARG A 367 5.55 -7.66 4.82
CA ARG A 367 6.77 -8.35 5.31
C ARG A 367 8.05 -7.71 4.77
N ARG A 368 8.04 -7.17 3.55
CA ARG A 368 9.19 -6.45 2.98
C ARG A 368 9.48 -5.18 3.77
N ALA A 369 8.47 -4.33 4.02
CA ALA A 369 8.60 -3.10 4.79
C ALA A 369 9.01 -3.38 6.24
N VAL A 370 8.37 -4.36 6.90
CA VAL A 370 8.69 -4.77 8.27
C VAL A 370 10.12 -5.31 8.38
N LYS A 371 10.55 -6.12 7.40
CA LYS A 371 11.91 -6.67 7.37
C LYS A 371 12.97 -5.59 7.15
N ALA A 372 12.69 -4.63 6.27
CA ALA A 372 13.59 -3.50 6.02
C ALA A 372 13.79 -2.66 7.28
N ARG A 373 12.70 -2.42 8.03
CA ARG A 373 12.75 -1.63 9.27
C ARG A 373 13.45 -2.33 10.44
N GLY A 374 13.39 -3.65 10.50
CA GLY A 374 13.89 -4.46 11.60
C GLY A 374 12.97 -4.48 12.82
N HIS A 375 12.78 -3.36 13.53
CA HIS A 375 11.84 -3.24 14.65
C HIS A 375 11.19 -1.85 14.72
N PHE A 376 10.03 -1.77 15.34
CA PHE A 376 9.28 -0.51 15.54
C PHE A 376 9.36 -0.05 16.99
N PRO A 377 9.39 1.27 17.26
CA PRO A 377 9.45 1.79 18.63
C PRO A 377 8.17 1.55 19.43
N ASN A 378 7.02 1.44 18.77
CA ASN A 378 5.71 1.14 19.34
C ASN A 378 4.74 0.59 18.28
N GLU A 379 3.55 0.17 18.71
CA GLU A 379 2.50 -0.36 17.84
C GLU A 379 2.01 0.66 16.81
N GLN A 380 1.83 1.91 17.23
CA GLN A 380 1.36 2.98 16.34
C GLN A 380 2.32 3.21 15.16
N ALA A 381 3.64 3.17 15.42
CA ALA A 381 4.64 3.28 14.35
C ALA A 381 4.57 2.09 13.37
N ALA A 382 4.25 0.89 13.86
CA ALA A 382 4.05 -0.29 13.02
C ALA A 382 2.77 -0.14 12.18
N LEU A 383 1.64 0.25 12.79
CA LEU A 383 0.38 0.50 12.08
C LEU A 383 0.52 1.58 11.02
N LYS A 384 1.20 2.71 11.31
CA LYS A 384 1.50 3.75 10.31
C LYS A 384 2.26 3.20 9.11
N CYS A 385 3.29 2.38 9.35
CA CYS A 385 4.06 1.79 8.26
C CYS A 385 3.20 0.86 7.41
N LEU A 386 2.42 -0.03 8.03
CA LEU A 386 1.50 -0.94 7.33
C LEU A 386 0.43 -0.17 6.57
N TYR A 387 -0.16 0.86 7.17
CA TYR A 387 -1.13 1.73 6.51
C TYR A 387 -0.54 2.43 5.27
N LEU A 388 0.66 2.98 5.37
CA LEU A 388 1.34 3.61 4.23
C LEU A 388 1.66 2.61 3.11
N VAL A 389 1.97 1.35 3.46
CA VAL A 389 2.06 0.28 2.46
C VAL A 389 0.69 0.06 1.80
N THR A 390 -0.40 -0.01 2.58
CA THR A 390 -1.77 -0.12 2.06
C THR A 390 -2.09 1.01 1.10
N ARG A 391 -1.89 2.26 1.51
CA ARG A 391 -2.09 3.47 0.71
C ARG A 391 -1.29 3.44 -0.60
N SER A 392 -0.05 2.96 -0.57
CA SER A 392 0.79 2.86 -1.77
C SER A 392 0.29 1.84 -2.80
N LEU A 393 -0.60 0.93 -2.41
CA LEU A 393 -1.21 -0.08 -3.29
C LEU A 393 -2.46 0.44 -3.99
N ASP A 394 -3.04 1.50 -3.44
CA ASP A 394 -4.22 2.15 -3.97
C ASP A 394 -4.01 3.66 -4.03
N PRO A 395 -3.49 4.18 -5.16
CA PRO A 395 -3.30 5.61 -5.36
C PRO A 395 -4.61 6.42 -5.36
N THR A 396 -5.75 5.75 -5.50
CA THR A 396 -7.07 6.42 -5.54
C THR A 396 -7.66 6.62 -4.16
N GLY A 397 -7.09 6.00 -3.11
CA GLY A 397 -7.55 6.09 -1.73
C GLY A 397 -8.82 5.30 -1.44
N ALA A 398 -9.39 4.60 -2.44
CA ALA A 398 -10.62 3.82 -2.28
C ALA A 398 -10.38 2.41 -1.71
N GLY A 399 -9.13 1.97 -1.58
CA GLY A 399 -8.79 0.63 -1.09
C GLY A 399 -9.03 -0.49 -2.11
N ARG A 400 -9.42 -0.15 -3.33
CA ARG A 400 -9.95 -1.12 -4.31
C ARG A 400 -8.99 -1.34 -5.47
N THR A 401 -8.49 -2.56 -5.62
CA THR A 401 -7.71 -2.99 -6.80
C THR A 401 -8.53 -4.02 -7.58
N ARG A 402 -8.81 -3.76 -8.85
CA ARG A 402 -9.57 -4.70 -9.70
C ARG A 402 -8.83 -6.03 -9.88
N TRP A 403 -9.49 -7.09 -9.43
CA TRP A 403 -9.05 -8.47 -9.63
C TRP A 403 -10.00 -9.27 -10.55
N THR A 404 -10.82 -8.56 -11.29
CA THR A 404 -12.00 -9.04 -12.00
C THR A 404 -11.76 -10.26 -12.87
N MET A 405 -10.64 -10.37 -13.58
CA MET A 405 -10.47 -11.46 -14.56
C MET A 405 -10.34 -12.85 -13.92
N ARG A 406 -9.70 -12.98 -12.77
CA ARG A 406 -9.49 -14.28 -12.11
C ARG A 406 -10.69 -14.71 -11.25
N TRP A 407 -11.45 -13.74 -10.72
CA TRP A 407 -12.59 -14.00 -9.86
C TRP A 407 -13.91 -14.16 -10.62
N LYS A 408 -14.01 -13.67 -11.85
CA LYS A 408 -15.26 -13.69 -12.64
C LYS A 408 -15.91 -15.07 -12.75
N PRO A 409 -15.22 -16.19 -13.07
CA PRO A 409 -15.85 -17.51 -13.06
C PRO A 409 -16.33 -17.93 -11.68
N ALA A 410 -15.56 -17.63 -10.63
CA ALA A 410 -15.95 -17.94 -9.27
C ALA A 410 -17.17 -17.13 -8.82
N LEU A 411 -17.25 -15.82 -9.16
CA LEU A 411 -18.40 -14.97 -8.83
C LEU A 411 -19.69 -15.47 -9.46
N ASN A 412 -19.65 -15.97 -10.69
CA ASN A 412 -20.80 -16.63 -11.31
C ASN A 412 -21.23 -17.88 -10.52
N ALA A 413 -20.27 -18.70 -10.07
CA ALA A 413 -20.56 -19.86 -9.23
C ALA A 413 -21.09 -19.45 -7.85
N PHE A 414 -20.57 -18.36 -7.24
CA PHE A 414 -21.11 -17.77 -6.01
C PHE A 414 -22.56 -17.32 -6.19
N ALA A 415 -22.89 -16.63 -7.29
CA ALA A 415 -24.24 -16.15 -7.57
C ALA A 415 -25.24 -17.30 -7.71
N ILE A 416 -24.82 -18.45 -8.24
CA ILE A 416 -25.66 -19.65 -8.32
C ILE A 416 -25.80 -20.30 -6.94
N THR A 417 -24.69 -20.49 -6.22
CA THR A 417 -24.64 -21.22 -4.95
C THR A 417 -25.32 -20.47 -3.81
N PHE A 418 -25.22 -19.14 -3.79
CA PHE A 418 -25.72 -18.25 -2.74
C PHE A 418 -26.80 -17.30 -3.28
N SER A 419 -27.62 -17.76 -4.23
CA SER A 419 -28.60 -16.93 -4.94
C SER A 419 -29.60 -16.20 -4.02
N ASP A 420 -29.91 -16.80 -2.87
CA ASP A 420 -30.78 -16.24 -1.82
C ASP A 420 -30.12 -15.13 -0.98
N ARG A 421 -28.80 -14.99 -1.08
CA ARG A 421 -27.99 -14.01 -0.35
C ARG A 421 -27.43 -12.90 -1.25
N PHE A 422 -27.62 -13.00 -2.56
CA PHE A 422 -27.29 -11.92 -3.49
C PHE A 422 -28.35 -10.82 -3.44
N PRO A 423 -27.95 -9.53 -3.55
CA PRO A 423 -28.91 -8.44 -3.67
C PRO A 423 -29.85 -8.69 -4.87
N THR A 424 -31.14 -8.60 -4.66
CA THR A 424 -32.10 -8.62 -5.77
C THR A 424 -31.91 -7.35 -6.61
N ALA A 425 -32.08 -7.45 -7.94
CA ALA A 425 -31.85 -6.36 -8.91
C ALA A 425 -32.72 -5.10 -8.69
N GLU A 426 -33.60 -5.10 -7.70
CA GLU A 426 -34.47 -3.98 -7.34
C GLU A 426 -33.85 -3.00 -6.31
N THR A 427 -32.60 -3.22 -5.87
CA THR A 427 -31.97 -2.42 -4.82
C THR A 427 -30.87 -1.48 -5.36
N TYR A 428 -30.83 -1.22 -6.67
CA TYR A 428 -29.91 -0.26 -7.31
C TYR A 428 -30.66 0.94 -7.88
#